data_ea5c0564435c8018e2ae87172d80e157
#
_entry.id   ea5c0564435c8018e2ae87172d80e157
#
_cell.length_a   1.000
_cell.length_b   1.000
_cell.length_c   1.000
_cell.angle_alpha   90.00
_cell.angle_beta   90.00
_cell.angle_gamma   90.00
#
_symmetry.space_group_name_H-M   'P 1'
#
loop_
_entity.id
_entity.type
_entity.pdbx_description
1 polymer ?
#
loop_
_entity_poly.entity_id
_entity_poly.type
_entity_poly.pdbx_seq_one_letter_code
_entity_poly.pdbx_strand_id
1 'polypeptide(L)'
;LIIASGRSCSPNFFAYRKGNAILKYMRLSTSFFGLGYFYSDGLKKEGNKYVLHKKLTAPYYQPLPKNLRNNKGDYKLVPSTDGRFWNKMDFENRPVSNVKTQDISISFVETNGSIELNITVKGLTGVPVTIELCFAEGGKLTGVTAPENGNSFLEKEFGEYEMGGDVIRFGPGAMEHKKITNLEGERYSTHFGSLRTEGMHIFITGVTPFNHTLTFS
;
A
#
# COMPACT_ATOMS: atom_id res chain seq x y z
N LEU A 1 6.54 19.59 -7.13
CA LEU A 1 6.18 18.42 -6.34
C LEU A 1 5.02 18.78 -5.42
N ILE A 2 3.88 18.14 -5.57
CA ILE A 2 2.75 18.27 -4.64
C ILE A 2 2.63 16.95 -3.90
N ILE A 3 2.85 16.98 -2.57
CA ILE A 3 2.60 15.85 -1.69
C ILE A 3 1.29 16.15 -0.98
N ALA A 4 0.28 15.37 -1.25
CA ALA A 4 -0.99 15.46 -0.54
C ALA A 4 -1.15 14.26 0.39
N SER A 5 -1.15 14.49 1.70
CA SER A 5 -1.67 13.54 2.68
C SER A 5 -3.10 13.95 2.99
N GLY A 6 -4.08 13.23 2.46
CA GLY A 6 -5.49 13.49 2.75
C GLY A 6 -5.88 12.94 4.13
N ARG A 7 -6.66 13.70 4.90
CA ARG A 7 -7.43 13.15 6.02
C ARG A 7 -8.49 12.21 5.45
N SER A 8 -8.66 11.06 6.08
CA SER A 8 -9.61 10.02 5.74
C SER A 8 -9.37 9.28 4.42
N CYS A 9 -8.82 8.07 4.53
CA CYS A 9 -8.89 6.96 3.56
C CYS A 9 -8.26 7.20 2.17
N SER A 10 -7.52 8.27 1.96
CA SER A 10 -6.76 8.44 0.72
C SER A 10 -5.33 7.98 0.91
N PRO A 11 -4.82 7.08 0.05
CA PRO A 11 -3.41 6.77 0.02
C PRO A 11 -2.60 8.04 -0.22
N ASN A 12 -1.36 8.06 0.29
CA ASN A 12 -0.47 9.18 0.07
C ASN A 12 -0.13 9.27 -1.41
N PHE A 13 -0.50 10.36 -2.05
CA PHE A 13 -0.23 10.60 -3.45
C PHE A 13 1.05 11.39 -3.60
N PHE A 14 1.90 10.93 -4.50
CA PHE A 14 2.96 11.75 -5.06
C PHE A 14 2.51 12.19 -6.44
N ALA A 15 2.39 13.47 -6.67
CA ALA A 15 2.21 14.02 -7.99
C ALA A 15 3.48 14.77 -8.41
N TYR A 16 4.24 14.20 -9.33
CA TYR A 16 5.25 14.95 -10.05
C TYR A 16 4.55 15.71 -11.17
N ARG A 17 4.61 17.02 -11.16
CA ARG A 17 3.89 17.83 -12.12
C ARG A 17 4.82 18.81 -12.83
N LYS A 18 4.90 18.63 -14.14
CA LYS A 18 5.04 19.75 -15.09
C LYS A 18 3.88 19.58 -16.07
N GLY A 19 2.82 20.40 -15.94
CA GLY A 19 1.61 20.23 -16.73
C GLY A 19 0.64 19.15 -16.24
N ASN A 20 0.27 18.19 -17.08
CA ASN A 20 -0.56 17.04 -16.69
C ASN A 20 0.22 16.03 -15.87
N ALA A 21 -0.40 15.47 -14.84
CA ALA A 21 0.25 14.48 -13.99
C ALA A 21 0.49 13.19 -14.80
N ILE A 22 1.74 12.95 -15.20
CA ILE A 22 2.16 11.74 -15.91
C ILE A 22 2.14 10.55 -14.96
N LEU A 23 2.77 10.67 -13.78
CA LEU A 23 2.61 9.72 -12.68
C LEU A 23 1.38 10.15 -11.86
N LYS A 24 0.30 9.39 -11.96
CA LYS A 24 -0.96 9.69 -11.27
C LYS A 24 -0.86 9.45 -9.77
N TYR A 25 -0.25 8.31 -9.37
CA TYR A 25 -0.02 7.97 -7.98
C TYR A 25 1.03 6.86 -7.82
N MET A 26 1.54 6.76 -6.61
CA MET A 26 2.25 5.61 -6.08
C MET A 26 1.53 5.13 -4.82
N ARG A 27 1.40 3.82 -4.65
CA ARG A 27 0.82 3.19 -3.47
C ARG A 27 1.73 2.07 -2.97
N LEU A 28 1.76 1.90 -1.65
CA LEU A 28 2.38 0.76 -1.00
C LEU A 28 1.29 -0.07 -0.33
N SER A 29 1.28 -1.36 -0.60
CA SER A 29 0.38 -2.32 0.03
C SER A 29 1.18 -3.43 0.69
N THR A 30 0.70 -3.90 1.84
CA THR A 30 1.22 -5.07 2.52
C THR A 30 0.09 -6.04 2.83
N SER A 31 0.35 -7.33 2.72
CA SER A 31 -0.65 -8.37 3.07
C SER A 31 -0.79 -8.57 4.57
N PHE A 32 -0.75 -7.53 5.37
CA PHE A 32 -0.81 -7.63 6.81
C PHE A 32 -2.27 -7.60 7.31
N PHE A 33 -2.83 -8.77 7.62
CA PHE A 33 -4.19 -8.94 8.19
C PHE A 33 -5.30 -8.22 7.41
N GLY A 34 -5.23 -8.23 6.08
CA GLY A 34 -6.24 -7.59 5.24
C GLY A 34 -6.25 -6.06 5.29
N LEU A 35 -5.26 -5.47 5.94
CA LEU A 35 -5.02 -4.04 5.86
C LEU A 35 -4.53 -3.73 4.44
N GLY A 36 -5.20 -2.79 3.77
CA GLY A 36 -4.96 -2.45 2.38
C GLY A 36 -3.71 -1.59 2.17
N TYR A 37 -3.87 -0.48 1.46
CA TYR A 37 -2.76 0.41 1.19
C TYR A 37 -2.24 1.10 2.46
N PHE A 38 -0.94 1.36 2.45
CA PHE A 38 -0.29 2.14 3.49
C PHE A 38 -0.85 3.56 3.53
N TYR A 39 -1.17 4.00 4.71
CA TYR A 39 -1.41 5.39 5.06
C TYR A 39 -0.61 5.72 6.32
N SER A 40 0.03 6.87 6.33
CA SER A 40 0.85 7.31 7.47
C SER A 40 0.01 7.99 8.53
N ASP A 41 0.55 8.07 9.75
CA ASP A 41 -0.03 8.87 10.84
C ASP A 41 0.21 10.38 10.64
N GLY A 42 1.02 10.75 9.64
CA GLY A 42 1.34 12.12 9.27
C GLY A 42 2.60 12.23 8.46
N LEU A 43 2.92 13.45 8.03
CA LEU A 43 4.15 13.79 7.32
C LEU A 43 5.08 14.53 8.28
N LYS A 44 6.32 14.04 8.44
CA LYS A 44 7.37 14.72 9.20
C LYS A 44 8.46 15.20 8.26
N LYS A 45 9.00 16.38 8.55
CA LYS A 45 10.20 16.88 7.88
C LYS A 45 11.40 16.70 8.79
N GLU A 46 12.43 16.03 8.30
CA GLU A 46 13.68 15.75 9.02
C GLU A 46 14.86 16.22 8.16
N GLY A 47 15.34 17.42 8.43
CA GLY A 47 16.36 18.06 7.60
C GLY A 47 15.83 18.34 6.18
N ASN A 48 16.48 17.75 5.16
CA ASN A 48 16.09 17.86 3.76
C ASN A 48 15.15 16.73 3.29
N LYS A 49 14.85 15.76 4.15
CA LYS A 49 13.95 14.63 3.81
C LYS A 49 12.61 14.75 4.50
N TYR A 50 11.62 14.12 3.90
CA TYR A 50 10.29 13.92 4.45
C TYR A 50 10.10 12.47 4.81
N VAL A 51 9.38 12.20 5.90
CA VAL A 51 9.17 10.85 6.43
C VAL A 51 7.69 10.61 6.67
N LEU A 52 7.23 9.48 6.18
CA LEU A 52 5.92 8.89 6.42
C LEU A 52 6.12 7.62 7.24
N HIS A 53 5.36 7.45 8.31
CA HIS A 53 5.50 6.29 9.20
C HIS A 53 4.14 5.76 9.65
N LYS A 54 4.07 4.45 9.80
CA LYS A 54 2.94 3.75 10.40
C LYS A 54 3.38 2.48 11.09
N LYS A 55 2.95 2.30 12.32
CA LYS A 55 3.04 1.02 13.01
C LYS A 55 1.67 0.37 13.05
N LEU A 56 1.56 -0.79 12.45
CA LEU A 56 0.35 -1.61 12.45
C LEU A 56 0.45 -2.67 13.54
N THR A 57 -0.68 -2.96 14.17
CA THR A 57 -0.81 -4.05 15.15
C THR A 57 -2.05 -4.86 14.81
N ALA A 58 -1.92 -6.18 14.88
CA ALA A 58 -3.03 -7.10 14.65
C ALA A 58 -3.02 -8.20 15.71
N PRO A 59 -4.05 -8.23 16.56
CA PRO A 59 -4.22 -9.28 17.55
C PRO A 59 -4.86 -10.54 16.95
N TYR A 60 -4.44 -11.71 17.44
CA TYR A 60 -5.16 -12.96 17.25
C TYR A 60 -6.15 -13.14 18.38
N TYR A 61 -7.43 -13.05 18.07
CA TYR A 61 -8.50 -13.27 19.04
C TYR A 61 -8.82 -14.75 19.19
N GLN A 62 -8.90 -15.18 20.43
CA GLN A 62 -9.35 -16.51 20.79
C GLN A 62 -10.89 -16.58 20.82
N PRO A 63 -11.47 -17.77 20.77
CA PRO A 63 -12.89 -17.95 21.01
C PRO A 63 -13.32 -17.33 22.35
N LEU A 64 -14.58 -16.92 22.46
CA LEU A 64 -15.15 -16.46 23.73
C LEU A 64 -14.89 -17.47 24.85
N PRO A 65 -14.65 -17.04 26.10
CA PRO A 65 -14.59 -17.90 27.26
C PRO A 65 -15.82 -18.80 27.40
N LYS A 66 -15.68 -19.97 27.97
CA LYS A 66 -16.77 -20.97 28.05
C LYS A 66 -18.05 -20.43 28.67
N ASN A 67 -17.92 -19.60 29.68
CA ASN A 67 -19.05 -18.95 30.37
C ASN A 67 -19.82 -17.95 29.54
N LEU A 68 -19.25 -17.46 28.44
CA LEU A 68 -19.88 -16.51 27.51
C LEU A 68 -20.37 -17.19 26.23
N ARG A 69 -20.19 -18.52 26.10
CA ARG A 69 -20.67 -19.30 24.94
C ARG A 69 -22.07 -19.81 25.20
N ASN A 70 -22.88 -19.84 24.15
CA ASN A 70 -24.17 -20.50 24.17
C ASN A 70 -24.34 -21.44 22.98
N ASN A 71 -25.16 -22.49 23.16
CA ASN A 71 -25.40 -23.50 22.14
C ASN A 71 -26.46 -23.07 21.09
N LYS A 72 -27.12 -21.95 21.30
CA LYS A 72 -28.18 -21.45 20.43
C LYS A 72 -27.68 -20.48 19.38
N GLY A 73 -26.43 -20.03 19.48
CA GLY A 73 -25.87 -19.02 18.60
C GLY A 73 -26.37 -17.59 18.84
N ASP A 74 -27.14 -17.37 19.89
CA ASP A 74 -27.69 -16.05 20.26
C ASP A 74 -26.63 -15.21 20.98
N TYR A 75 -25.66 -14.73 20.24
CA TYR A 75 -24.63 -13.86 20.75
C TYR A 75 -25.04 -12.40 20.62
N LYS A 76 -24.78 -11.63 21.65
CA LYS A 76 -24.95 -10.18 21.60
C LYS A 76 -23.98 -9.60 20.58
N LEU A 77 -24.50 -9.13 19.46
CA LEU A 77 -23.70 -8.46 18.43
C LEU A 77 -23.62 -6.97 18.72
N VAL A 78 -22.43 -6.41 18.53
CA VAL A 78 -22.23 -4.97 18.62
C VAL A 78 -22.85 -4.28 17.39
N PRO A 79 -23.53 -3.14 17.55
CA PRO A 79 -24.00 -2.36 16.40
C PRO A 79 -22.86 -2.01 15.46
N SER A 80 -23.08 -2.17 14.15
CA SER A 80 -22.11 -1.83 13.13
C SER A 80 -22.80 -1.11 11.98
N THR A 81 -22.19 -0.02 11.53
CA THR A 81 -22.73 0.81 10.43
C THR A 81 -22.51 0.20 9.07
N ASP A 82 -21.54 -0.70 8.90
CA ASP A 82 -21.19 -1.31 7.62
C ASP A 82 -21.87 -2.66 7.36
N GLY A 83 -22.65 -3.15 8.32
CA GLY A 83 -23.38 -4.41 8.20
C GLY A 83 -22.53 -5.68 8.24
N ARG A 84 -21.19 -5.57 8.32
CA ARG A 84 -20.29 -6.73 8.30
C ARG A 84 -20.37 -7.49 9.62
N PHE A 85 -20.56 -8.80 9.51
CA PHE A 85 -20.65 -9.67 10.69
C PHE A 85 -19.40 -9.56 11.58
N TRP A 86 -18.20 -9.49 10.98
CA TRP A 86 -16.95 -9.35 11.71
C TRP A 86 -16.94 -8.14 12.63
N ASN A 87 -17.39 -6.98 12.17
CA ASN A 87 -17.42 -5.76 12.95
C ASN A 87 -18.47 -5.76 14.07
N LYS A 88 -19.39 -6.76 14.04
CA LYS A 88 -20.40 -6.96 15.07
C LYS A 88 -19.98 -7.94 16.16
N MET A 89 -18.84 -8.61 15.98
CA MET A 89 -18.36 -9.59 16.96
C MET A 89 -17.89 -8.89 18.24
N ASP A 90 -18.14 -9.54 19.36
CA ASP A 90 -17.66 -9.11 20.68
C ASP A 90 -16.17 -9.42 20.82
N PHE A 91 -15.32 -8.46 20.45
CA PHE A 91 -13.88 -8.59 20.58
C PHE A 91 -13.37 -8.26 21.97
N GLU A 92 -14.09 -7.43 22.73
CA GLU A 92 -13.69 -7.00 24.07
C GLU A 92 -13.61 -8.19 25.06
N ASN A 93 -14.52 -9.13 24.92
CA ASN A 93 -14.57 -10.33 25.76
C ASN A 93 -13.77 -11.52 25.20
N ARG A 94 -13.03 -11.34 24.11
CA ARG A 94 -12.19 -12.40 23.54
C ARG A 94 -10.75 -12.28 24.04
N PRO A 95 -10.15 -13.34 24.58
CA PRO A 95 -8.73 -13.33 24.91
C PRO A 95 -7.88 -13.12 23.66
N VAL A 96 -6.80 -12.38 23.80
CA VAL A 96 -5.79 -12.20 22.76
C VAL A 96 -4.62 -13.12 23.07
N SER A 97 -4.32 -14.05 22.17
CA SER A 97 -3.20 -14.98 22.34
C SER A 97 -1.89 -14.47 21.79
N ASN A 98 -1.94 -13.60 20.80
CA ASN A 98 -0.75 -13.12 20.10
C ASN A 98 -1.04 -11.78 19.43
N VAL A 99 -0.09 -10.88 19.49
CA VAL A 99 -0.15 -9.60 18.78
C VAL A 99 0.98 -9.54 17.81
N LYS A 100 0.65 -9.39 16.53
CA LYS A 100 1.62 -9.18 15.47
C LYS A 100 1.73 -7.70 15.16
N THR A 101 2.93 -7.27 14.80
CA THR A 101 3.21 -5.88 14.45
C THR A 101 3.90 -5.80 13.11
N GLN A 102 3.65 -4.71 12.41
CA GLN A 102 4.39 -4.34 11.20
C GLN A 102 4.71 -2.85 11.30
N ASP A 103 5.96 -2.51 11.04
CA ASP A 103 6.47 -1.15 11.04
C ASP A 103 6.81 -0.74 9.61
N ILE A 104 6.22 0.35 9.13
CA ILE A 104 6.36 0.84 7.77
C ILE A 104 6.88 2.26 7.81
N SER A 105 7.98 2.50 7.12
CA SER A 105 8.56 3.82 6.95
C SER A 105 8.88 4.09 5.49
N ILE A 106 8.49 5.26 5.01
CA ILE A 106 8.88 5.77 3.70
C ILE A 106 9.53 7.13 3.94
N SER A 107 10.79 7.27 3.58
CA SER A 107 11.43 8.58 3.51
C SER A 107 11.70 8.97 2.06
N PHE A 108 11.61 10.24 1.76
CA PHE A 108 11.90 10.73 0.43
C PHE A 108 12.61 12.06 0.47
N VAL A 109 13.47 12.26 -0.51
CA VAL A 109 14.23 13.48 -0.74
C VAL A 109 14.16 13.86 -2.22
N GLU A 110 14.07 15.15 -2.48
CA GLU A 110 14.18 15.68 -3.82
C GLU A 110 15.56 16.35 -3.95
N THR A 111 16.24 16.02 -5.05
CA THR A 111 17.57 16.58 -5.38
C THR A 111 17.64 16.83 -6.88
N ASN A 112 17.76 18.08 -7.27
CA ASN A 112 17.94 18.48 -8.67
C ASN A 112 16.88 17.89 -9.63
N GLY A 113 15.63 17.87 -9.20
CA GLY A 113 14.52 17.35 -10.00
C GLY A 113 14.32 15.83 -9.94
N SER A 114 15.25 15.12 -9.31
CA SER A 114 15.10 13.68 -9.03
C SER A 114 14.52 13.46 -7.63
N ILE A 115 13.72 12.42 -7.48
CA ILE A 115 13.13 12.01 -6.20
C ILE A 115 13.66 10.63 -5.84
N GLU A 116 14.21 10.51 -4.65
CA GLU A 116 14.60 9.23 -4.06
C GLU A 116 13.67 8.89 -2.90
N LEU A 117 13.11 7.68 -2.94
CA LEU A 117 12.27 7.12 -1.88
C LEU A 117 12.97 5.91 -1.27
N ASN A 118 13.12 5.92 0.05
CA ASN A 118 13.59 4.77 0.81
C ASN A 118 12.40 4.16 1.55
N ILE A 119 12.04 2.94 1.17
CA ILE A 119 10.86 2.21 1.67
C ILE A 119 11.36 1.07 2.54
N THR A 120 10.90 1.05 3.79
CA THR A 120 11.23 0.00 4.76
C THR A 120 9.96 -0.58 5.35
N VAL A 121 9.82 -1.91 5.29
CA VAL A 121 8.72 -2.65 5.93
C VAL A 121 9.32 -3.75 6.80
N LYS A 122 9.11 -3.65 8.11
CA LYS A 122 9.62 -4.59 9.12
C LYS A 122 8.47 -5.24 9.88
N GLY A 123 8.68 -6.44 10.41
CA GLY A 123 7.70 -7.16 11.22
C GLY A 123 7.73 -8.65 10.92
N LEU A 124 6.55 -9.26 10.72
CA LEU A 124 6.47 -10.67 10.33
C LEU A 124 7.25 -10.92 9.05
N THR A 125 8.06 -11.97 9.03
CA THR A 125 8.82 -12.39 7.85
C THR A 125 7.90 -13.04 6.82
N GLY A 126 8.17 -12.78 5.52
CA GLY A 126 7.45 -13.40 4.41
C GLY A 126 6.08 -12.78 4.12
N VAL A 127 5.79 -11.59 4.66
CA VAL A 127 4.56 -10.86 4.29
C VAL A 127 4.76 -10.19 2.93
N PRO A 128 3.92 -10.46 1.93
CA PRO A 128 4.02 -9.81 0.63
C PRO A 128 3.88 -8.29 0.72
N VAL A 129 4.77 -7.61 -0.01
CA VAL A 129 4.80 -6.16 -0.17
C VAL A 129 4.68 -5.83 -1.64
N THR A 130 3.85 -4.85 -1.98
CA THR A 130 3.62 -4.43 -3.35
C THR A 130 3.65 -2.90 -3.42
N ILE A 131 4.51 -2.37 -4.28
CA ILE A 131 4.50 -0.97 -4.70
C ILE A 131 3.76 -0.93 -6.04
N GLU A 132 2.75 -0.09 -6.13
CA GLU A 132 2.00 0.18 -7.34
C GLU A 132 2.32 1.58 -7.84
N LEU A 133 2.74 1.69 -9.09
CA LEU A 133 2.88 2.94 -9.81
C LEU A 133 1.76 3.00 -10.85
N CYS A 134 1.05 4.11 -10.94
CA CYS A 134 0.05 4.32 -11.97
C CYS A 134 0.43 5.53 -12.82
N PHE A 135 0.71 5.28 -14.09
CA PHE A 135 0.95 6.32 -15.07
C PHE A 135 -0.33 6.64 -15.86
N ALA A 136 -0.38 7.84 -16.42
CA ALA A 136 -1.45 8.23 -17.34
C ALA A 136 -1.50 7.29 -18.54
N GLU A 137 -2.64 7.18 -19.21
CA GLU A 137 -2.77 6.47 -20.49
C GLU A 137 -2.24 7.32 -21.63
N GLY A 138 -1.85 6.63 -22.71
CA GLY A 138 -1.45 7.28 -23.97
C GLY A 138 0.06 7.52 -24.12
N GLY A 139 0.87 7.19 -23.13
CA GLY A 139 2.32 7.22 -23.22
C GLY A 139 2.92 5.86 -23.60
N LYS A 140 4.24 5.85 -23.79
CA LYS A 140 5.03 4.67 -24.10
C LYS A 140 5.82 4.23 -22.87
N LEU A 141 5.61 2.98 -22.48
CA LEU A 141 6.27 2.35 -21.32
C LEU A 141 7.34 1.37 -21.83
N THR A 142 8.56 1.44 -21.27
CA THR A 142 9.68 0.54 -21.59
C THR A 142 10.36 0.06 -20.30
N GLY A 143 11.15 -1.03 -20.40
CA GLY A 143 11.88 -1.59 -19.26
C GLY A 143 11.05 -2.40 -18.29
N VAL A 144 9.79 -2.67 -18.60
CA VAL A 144 8.88 -3.49 -17.77
C VAL A 144 8.48 -4.77 -18.51
N THR A 145 7.91 -5.74 -17.78
CA THR A 145 7.36 -6.95 -18.41
C THR A 145 6.20 -6.60 -19.35
N ALA A 146 5.95 -7.47 -20.32
CA ALA A 146 4.72 -7.39 -21.11
C ALA A 146 3.49 -7.46 -20.19
N PRO A 147 2.43 -6.71 -20.50
CA PRO A 147 1.24 -6.70 -19.66
C PRO A 147 0.60 -8.09 -19.57
N GLU A 148 0.39 -8.56 -18.34
CA GLU A 148 -0.38 -9.75 -18.06
C GLU A 148 -1.64 -9.33 -17.27
N ASN A 149 -2.82 -9.56 -17.83
CA ASN A 149 -4.10 -9.10 -17.27
C ASN A 149 -4.12 -7.57 -16.97
N GLY A 150 -3.47 -6.77 -17.82
CA GLY A 150 -3.38 -5.32 -17.67
C GLY A 150 -2.38 -4.84 -16.61
N ASN A 151 -1.54 -5.74 -16.09
CA ASN A 151 -0.51 -5.42 -15.10
C ASN A 151 0.88 -5.70 -15.67
N SER A 152 1.82 -4.80 -15.43
CA SER A 152 3.23 -4.97 -15.79
C SER A 152 4.08 -4.96 -14.50
N PHE A 153 5.23 -5.59 -14.55
CA PHE A 153 6.17 -5.61 -13.43
C PHE A 153 7.48 -4.96 -13.82
N LEU A 154 8.05 -4.20 -12.90
CA LEU A 154 9.44 -3.75 -12.99
C LEU A 154 10.30 -4.75 -12.19
N GLU A 155 11.00 -5.65 -12.92
CA GLU A 155 11.66 -6.81 -12.29
C GLU A 155 12.97 -6.46 -11.59
N LYS A 156 13.84 -5.66 -12.21
CA LYS A 156 15.18 -5.38 -11.68
C LYS A 156 15.70 -3.99 -12.00
N GLU A 157 15.79 -3.68 -13.27
CA GLU A 157 16.42 -2.47 -13.78
C GLU A 157 15.47 -1.27 -13.71
N PHE A 158 15.73 -0.25 -14.49
CA PHE A 158 14.88 0.93 -14.59
C PHE A 158 13.87 0.79 -15.72
N GLY A 159 12.66 1.28 -15.47
CA GLY A 159 11.66 1.55 -16.47
C GLY A 159 11.67 3.02 -16.88
N GLU A 160 11.13 3.29 -18.06
CA GLU A 160 10.93 4.63 -18.58
C GLU A 160 9.50 4.76 -19.10
N TYR A 161 8.90 5.90 -18.81
CA TYR A 161 7.61 6.27 -19.34
C TYR A 161 7.71 7.61 -20.06
N GLU A 162 7.38 7.59 -21.37
CA GLU A 162 7.41 8.75 -22.24
C GLU A 162 6.00 9.20 -22.61
N MET A 163 5.70 10.47 -22.42
CA MET A 163 4.41 11.07 -22.79
C MET A 163 4.56 12.54 -23.14
N GLY A 164 4.16 12.91 -24.36
CA GLY A 164 4.15 14.30 -24.82
C GLY A 164 5.54 14.96 -24.86
N GLY A 165 6.61 14.18 -25.03
CA GLY A 165 7.99 14.65 -25.01
C GLY A 165 8.63 14.69 -23.63
N ASP A 166 7.88 14.46 -22.57
CA ASP A 166 8.42 14.28 -21.23
C ASP A 166 8.73 12.80 -20.98
N VAL A 167 9.85 12.52 -20.32
CA VAL A 167 10.27 11.17 -19.93
C VAL A 167 10.43 11.10 -18.42
N ILE A 168 9.87 10.07 -17.82
CA ILE A 168 10.11 9.71 -16.43
C ILE A 168 10.83 8.37 -16.39
N ARG A 169 12.04 8.36 -15.86
CA ARG A 169 12.79 7.16 -15.53
C ARG A 169 12.53 6.79 -14.09
N PHE A 170 12.21 5.54 -13.82
CA PHE A 170 11.86 5.07 -12.48
C PHE A 170 12.46 3.70 -12.20
N GLY A 171 12.83 3.45 -10.94
CA GLY A 171 13.47 2.21 -10.53
C GLY A 171 14.54 2.40 -9.46
N PRO A 172 15.34 1.36 -9.20
CA PRO A 172 15.27 0.03 -9.80
C PRO A 172 14.02 -0.75 -9.39
N GLY A 173 13.75 -1.81 -10.14
CA GLY A 173 12.68 -2.73 -9.85
C GLY A 173 13.06 -3.84 -8.87
N ALA A 174 12.05 -4.59 -8.45
CA ALA A 174 12.16 -5.86 -7.76
C ALA A 174 10.90 -6.70 -8.03
N MET A 175 11.05 -8.00 -8.22
CA MET A 175 9.91 -8.90 -8.41
C MET A 175 10.16 -10.23 -7.70
N GLU A 176 9.80 -10.31 -6.42
CA GLU A 176 9.88 -11.53 -5.64
C GLU A 176 8.61 -12.38 -5.72
N HIS A 177 7.50 -11.76 -6.13
CA HIS A 177 6.24 -12.47 -6.37
C HIS A 177 5.38 -11.73 -7.39
N LYS A 178 4.50 -12.47 -8.08
CA LYS A 178 3.49 -11.95 -9.00
C LYS A 178 2.10 -11.75 -8.36
N LYS A 179 1.99 -11.98 -7.07
CA LYS A 179 0.71 -11.90 -6.36
C LYS A 179 0.37 -10.46 -6.05
N ILE A 180 -0.62 -9.92 -6.75
CA ILE A 180 -1.16 -8.56 -6.55
C ILE A 180 -2.54 -8.56 -5.89
N THR A 181 -2.95 -9.69 -5.31
CA THR A 181 -4.28 -9.90 -4.69
C THR A 181 -4.56 -8.98 -3.51
N ASN A 182 -3.54 -8.33 -2.96
CA ASN A 182 -3.73 -7.34 -1.90
C ASN A 182 -4.48 -6.09 -2.37
N LEU A 183 -4.47 -5.83 -3.66
CA LEU A 183 -5.28 -4.79 -4.27
C LEU A 183 -6.76 -5.16 -4.24
N GLU A 184 -7.08 -6.46 -4.29
CA GLU A 184 -8.43 -6.97 -4.10
C GLU A 184 -8.88 -6.93 -2.64
N GLY A 185 -7.96 -7.10 -1.69
CA GLY A 185 -8.23 -7.00 -0.26
C GLY A 185 -8.79 -5.64 0.14
N GLU A 186 -8.46 -4.59 -0.58
CA GLU A 186 -9.04 -3.27 -0.37
C GLU A 186 -10.54 -3.18 -0.64
N ARG A 187 -11.12 -4.05 -1.45
CA ARG A 187 -12.58 -4.15 -1.60
C ARG A 187 -13.27 -4.40 -0.27
N TYR A 188 -12.57 -5.01 0.68
CA TYR A 188 -13.10 -5.29 2.02
C TYR A 188 -12.79 -4.19 3.04
N SER A 189 -11.78 -3.36 2.78
CA SER A 189 -11.32 -2.34 3.74
C SER A 189 -11.78 -0.93 3.40
N THR A 190 -12.23 -0.68 2.17
CA THR A 190 -12.69 0.65 1.76
C THR A 190 -14.19 0.72 1.78
N HIS A 191 -14.74 1.59 2.61
CA HIS A 191 -16.15 1.99 2.56
C HIS A 191 -16.49 2.78 1.28
N PHE A 192 -15.49 3.09 0.47
CA PHE A 192 -15.59 4.01 -0.67
C PHE A 192 -15.33 3.33 -2.03
N GLY A 193 -15.30 2.00 -2.08
CA GLY A 193 -15.07 1.25 -3.31
C GLY A 193 -13.59 1.14 -3.70
N SER A 194 -13.34 0.67 -4.92
CA SER A 194 -11.98 0.53 -5.44
C SER A 194 -11.35 1.90 -5.67
N LEU A 195 -10.18 2.12 -5.10
CA LEU A 195 -9.35 3.30 -5.37
C LEU A 195 -8.54 3.16 -6.67
N ARG A 196 -8.70 2.06 -7.38
CA ARG A 196 -8.02 1.83 -8.65
C ARG A 196 -8.56 2.81 -9.68
N THR A 197 -7.69 3.63 -10.22
CA THR A 197 -8.00 4.56 -11.31
C THR A 197 -7.56 3.99 -12.64
N GLU A 198 -8.10 4.49 -13.73
CA GLU A 198 -7.62 4.21 -15.07
C GLU A 198 -6.17 4.67 -15.24
N GLY A 199 -5.38 3.88 -15.94
CA GLY A 199 -3.97 4.16 -16.16
C GLY A 199 -3.15 2.89 -16.41
N MET A 200 -1.86 3.08 -16.68
CA MET A 200 -0.90 1.99 -16.83
C MET A 200 -0.32 1.65 -15.46
N HIS A 201 -0.60 0.43 -14.99
CA HIS A 201 -0.19 -0.05 -13.68
C HIS A 201 1.10 -0.85 -13.75
N ILE A 202 2.09 -0.43 -12.98
CA ILE A 202 3.39 -1.11 -12.84
C ILE A 202 3.57 -1.50 -11.39
N PHE A 203 4.03 -2.74 -11.17
CA PHE A 203 4.22 -3.30 -9.86
C PHE A 203 5.69 -3.61 -9.58
N ILE A 204 6.13 -3.27 -8.37
CA ILE A 204 7.39 -3.69 -7.77
C ILE A 204 7.00 -4.50 -6.53
N THR A 205 7.53 -5.71 -6.39
CA THR A 205 7.08 -6.64 -5.34
C THR A 205 8.23 -7.24 -4.57
N GLY A 206 7.99 -7.47 -3.29
CA GLY A 206 8.93 -8.12 -2.38
C GLY A 206 8.23 -8.74 -1.19
N VAL A 207 9.00 -9.26 -0.25
CA VAL A 207 8.50 -9.80 1.01
C VAL A 207 9.23 -9.20 2.20
N THR A 208 8.57 -9.14 3.34
CA THR A 208 9.19 -8.65 4.58
C THR A 208 10.26 -9.61 5.14
N PRO A 209 11.35 -9.08 5.74
CA PRO A 209 11.71 -7.68 5.84
C PRO A 209 12.05 -7.07 4.49
N PHE A 210 11.42 -5.95 4.13
CA PHE A 210 11.56 -5.32 2.83
C PHE A 210 12.26 -3.96 2.97
N ASN A 211 13.34 -3.78 2.21
CA ASN A 211 14.03 -2.50 2.08
C ASN A 211 14.26 -2.23 0.59
N HIS A 212 13.75 -1.13 0.11
CA HIS A 212 13.85 -0.80 -1.31
C HIS A 212 14.03 0.69 -1.50
N THR A 213 14.98 1.07 -2.35
CA THR A 213 15.19 2.45 -2.76
C THR A 213 14.64 2.61 -4.18
N LEU A 214 13.66 3.47 -4.36
CA LEU A 214 13.04 3.78 -5.65
C LEU A 214 13.36 5.22 -6.01
N THR A 215 13.84 5.44 -7.23
CA THR A 215 14.14 6.78 -7.74
C THR A 215 13.27 7.14 -8.93
N PHE A 216 12.96 8.42 -9.06
CA PHE A 216 12.32 9.02 -10.23
C PHE A 216 13.17 10.18 -10.72
N SER A 217 13.46 10.22 -12.01
CA SER A 217 14.24 11.27 -12.66
C SER A 217 13.70 11.62 -14.05
#